data_79838dca7b62a1b7e254d11e709aad2a
#
_entry.id   79838dca7b62a1b7e254d11e709aad2a
#
_cell.length_a   1.000
_cell.length_b   1.000
_cell.length_c   1.000
_cell.angle_alpha   90.00
_cell.angle_beta   90.00
_cell.angle_gamma   90.00
#
_symmetry.space_group_name_H-M   'P 1'
#
loop_
_entity.id
_entity.type
_entity.pdbx_description
1 polymer ?
#
loop_
_entity_poly.entity_id
_entity_poly.type
_entity_poly.pdbx_seq_one_letter_code
_entity_poly.pdbx_strand_id
1 'polypeptide(L)'
;MSIADRFKNGITRRGFVLGGAATGAAAVLAGCSKKTGTSDDAAGEPQVIKDDSKIVSITDEYEAVDIDLEPAASWTLPLGTLLYYCDGDYAAAMMAPASALHANTLGVLNLGDGSLTTLIEDPIEGTGYAFYDVRAGDGVFAWVEMNFANASWKLYAQNLAGSSLTGNAVELDRGGENYDPPLFTAYGSSVIWYKMPSSGGTKTSNDSYCYRQSPSESK
;
A
#
# COMPACT_ATOMS: atom_id res chain seq x y z
N MET A 1 -14.19 15.42 -25.69
CA MET A 1 -14.14 13.96 -25.50
C MET A 1 -14.47 13.73 -24.07
N SER A 2 -15.69 13.23 -23.77
CA SER A 2 -16.22 13.06 -22.41
C SER A 2 -15.42 12.02 -21.64
N ILE A 3 -15.33 12.15 -20.30
CA ILE A 3 -14.76 11.14 -19.40
C ILE A 3 -15.42 9.78 -19.61
N ALA A 4 -16.72 9.75 -19.93
CA ALA A 4 -17.47 8.55 -20.29
C ALA A 4 -16.88 7.78 -21.50
N ASP A 5 -16.33 8.49 -22.51
CA ASP A 5 -15.71 7.84 -23.67
C ASP A 5 -14.35 7.20 -23.36
N ARG A 6 -13.63 7.69 -22.34
CA ARG A 6 -12.38 7.04 -21.85
C ARG A 6 -12.66 5.76 -21.09
N PHE A 7 -13.77 5.69 -20.38
CA PHE A 7 -14.14 4.49 -19.64
C PHE A 7 -14.65 3.39 -20.58
N LYS A 8 -15.39 3.71 -21.65
CA LYS A 8 -15.89 2.71 -22.62
C LYS A 8 -14.77 1.86 -23.25
N ASN A 9 -13.59 2.43 -23.48
CA ASN A 9 -12.49 1.70 -24.14
C ASN A 9 -11.46 1.07 -23.19
N GLY A 10 -11.47 1.43 -21.89
CA GLY A 10 -10.48 0.96 -20.92
C GLY A 10 -11.00 -0.10 -19.92
N ILE A 11 -12.29 -0.11 -19.68
CA ILE A 11 -12.88 -0.97 -18.64
C ILE A 11 -13.19 -2.37 -19.16
N THR A 12 -13.40 -2.56 -20.45
CA THR A 12 -13.71 -3.87 -21.05
C THR A 12 -12.69 -4.97 -20.68
N ARG A 13 -11.41 -4.65 -20.56
CA ARG A 13 -10.39 -5.61 -20.14
C ARG A 13 -10.33 -5.81 -18.62
N ARG A 14 -10.65 -4.79 -17.83
CA ARG A 14 -10.70 -4.89 -16.37
C ARG A 14 -12.03 -5.44 -15.87
N GLY A 15 -13.14 -5.14 -16.54
CA GLY A 15 -14.44 -5.74 -16.27
C GLY A 15 -14.44 -7.26 -16.53
N PHE A 16 -13.66 -7.72 -17.51
CA PHE A 16 -13.44 -9.14 -17.78
C PHE A 16 -12.80 -9.86 -16.57
N VAL A 17 -11.80 -9.26 -15.96
CA VAL A 17 -11.14 -9.85 -14.77
C VAL A 17 -12.07 -9.84 -13.55
N LEU A 18 -12.88 -8.79 -13.36
CA LEU A 18 -13.81 -8.68 -12.24
C LEU A 18 -15.09 -9.53 -12.45
N GLY A 19 -15.63 -9.57 -13.67
CA GLY A 19 -16.78 -10.41 -13.99
C GLY A 19 -16.43 -11.90 -13.99
N GLY A 20 -15.29 -12.27 -14.55
CA GLY A 20 -14.76 -13.64 -14.49
C GLY A 20 -14.42 -14.09 -13.06
N ALA A 21 -13.92 -13.17 -12.23
CA ALA A 21 -13.63 -13.45 -10.83
C ALA A 21 -14.89 -13.62 -9.98
N ALA A 22 -15.98 -12.89 -10.27
CA ALA A 22 -17.22 -13.02 -9.49
C ALA A 22 -17.94 -14.35 -9.72
N THR A 23 -17.96 -14.84 -10.95
CA THR A 23 -18.56 -16.16 -11.26
C THR A 23 -17.60 -17.32 -10.98
N GLY A 24 -16.30 -17.11 -11.18
CA GLY A 24 -15.26 -18.09 -10.85
C GLY A 24 -14.97 -18.16 -9.35
N ALA A 25 -15.00 -17.02 -8.63
CA ALA A 25 -14.76 -16.99 -7.19
C ALA A 25 -15.88 -17.67 -6.38
N ALA A 26 -17.14 -17.65 -6.85
CA ALA A 26 -18.21 -18.40 -6.20
C ALA A 26 -17.99 -19.92 -6.32
N ALA A 27 -17.44 -20.39 -7.45
CA ALA A 27 -17.09 -21.80 -7.64
C ALA A 27 -15.83 -22.20 -6.87
N VAL A 28 -14.82 -21.31 -6.78
CA VAL A 28 -13.57 -21.56 -6.03
C VAL A 28 -13.78 -21.47 -4.53
N LEU A 29 -14.62 -20.53 -4.04
CA LEU A 29 -14.97 -20.45 -2.61
C LEU A 29 -15.84 -21.61 -2.15
N ALA A 30 -16.71 -22.15 -3.03
CA ALA A 30 -17.45 -23.40 -2.74
C ALA A 30 -16.52 -24.62 -2.68
N GLY A 31 -15.41 -24.63 -3.42
CA GLY A 31 -14.39 -25.68 -3.36
C GLY A 31 -13.51 -25.62 -2.11
N CYS A 32 -13.25 -24.45 -1.55
CA CYS A 32 -12.43 -24.30 -0.35
C CYS A 32 -13.18 -24.60 0.97
N SER A 33 -14.51 -24.65 0.99
CA SER A 33 -15.29 -24.92 2.19
C SER A 33 -15.52 -26.42 2.48
N LYS A 34 -14.96 -27.32 1.68
CA LYS A 34 -15.05 -28.78 1.88
C LYS A 34 -13.68 -29.44 1.92
N LYS A 35 -12.89 -29.15 2.95
CA LYS A 35 -11.78 -30.05 3.33
C LYS A 35 -11.93 -30.50 4.78
N THR A 36 -12.86 -31.46 4.97
CA THR A 36 -12.73 -32.51 5.96
C THR A 36 -12.89 -33.83 5.21
N GLY A 37 -11.77 -34.40 4.78
CA GLY A 37 -11.79 -35.72 4.12
C GLY A 37 -10.74 -35.81 3.02
N THR A 38 -9.79 -36.69 3.24
CA THR A 38 -8.78 -37.18 2.31
C THR A 38 -9.35 -37.50 0.93
N SER A 39 -9.07 -36.69 -0.08
CA SER A 39 -8.92 -37.09 -1.47
C SER A 39 -8.21 -35.96 -2.25
N ASP A 40 -7.23 -36.37 -3.05
CA ASP A 40 -6.52 -35.56 -4.05
C ASP A 40 -7.49 -35.08 -5.15
N ASP A 41 -8.32 -34.10 -4.88
CA ASP A 41 -8.99 -33.35 -5.93
C ASP A 41 -8.11 -32.15 -6.27
N ALA A 42 -7.33 -32.34 -7.32
CA ALA A 42 -6.64 -31.23 -8.00
C ALA A 42 -7.65 -30.13 -8.25
N ALA A 43 -7.30 -28.89 -7.85
CA ALA A 43 -8.05 -27.70 -8.23
C ALA A 43 -8.29 -27.77 -9.74
N GLY A 44 -9.57 -27.81 -10.16
CA GLY A 44 -9.92 -27.94 -11.57
C GLY A 44 -9.21 -26.87 -12.40
N GLU A 45 -8.83 -27.20 -13.63
CA GLU A 45 -8.19 -26.26 -14.53
C GLU A 45 -9.00 -24.96 -14.61
N PRO A 46 -8.33 -23.78 -14.68
CA PRO A 46 -9.00 -22.51 -14.82
C PRO A 46 -9.94 -22.52 -16.03
N GLN A 47 -11.22 -22.30 -15.81
CA GLN A 47 -12.18 -22.23 -16.91
C GLN A 47 -12.10 -20.86 -17.58
N VAL A 48 -11.77 -20.85 -18.87
CA VAL A 48 -11.83 -19.65 -19.69
C VAL A 48 -13.24 -19.51 -20.24
N ILE A 49 -13.90 -18.40 -19.95
CA ILE A 49 -15.20 -18.06 -20.57
C ILE A 49 -14.92 -17.70 -22.02
N LYS A 50 -15.32 -18.57 -22.97
CA LYS A 50 -15.14 -18.40 -24.41
C LYS A 50 -16.36 -17.79 -25.10
N ASP A 51 -17.46 -17.70 -24.40
CA ASP A 51 -18.73 -17.22 -24.89
C ASP A 51 -18.96 -15.81 -24.37
N ASP A 52 -18.82 -14.83 -25.26
CA ASP A 52 -18.97 -13.40 -24.92
C ASP A 52 -20.38 -13.08 -24.38
N SER A 53 -21.41 -13.89 -24.73
CA SER A 53 -22.76 -13.69 -24.20
C SER A 53 -22.89 -13.97 -22.70
N LYS A 54 -21.89 -14.64 -22.11
CA LYS A 54 -21.81 -14.91 -20.66
C LYS A 54 -21.01 -13.85 -19.90
N ILE A 55 -20.43 -12.87 -20.61
CA ILE A 55 -19.69 -11.78 -20.03
C ILE A 55 -20.67 -10.62 -19.85
N VAL A 56 -20.99 -10.33 -18.59
CA VAL A 56 -21.79 -9.16 -18.25
C VAL A 56 -20.84 -8.01 -17.96
N SER A 57 -20.98 -6.93 -18.73
CA SER A 57 -20.27 -5.68 -18.45
C SER A 57 -20.96 -4.97 -17.29
N ILE A 58 -20.20 -4.51 -16.31
CA ILE A 58 -20.74 -3.74 -15.19
C ILE A 58 -21.45 -2.48 -15.68
N THR A 59 -21.04 -1.92 -16.82
CA THR A 59 -21.66 -0.75 -17.45
C THR A 59 -22.99 -1.04 -18.12
N ASP A 60 -23.31 -2.31 -18.37
CA ASP A 60 -24.59 -2.72 -18.95
C ASP A 60 -25.66 -2.98 -17.86
N GLU A 61 -25.20 -3.26 -16.62
CA GLU A 61 -26.08 -3.49 -15.47
C GLU A 61 -26.30 -2.25 -14.60
N TYR A 62 -25.39 -1.28 -14.63
CA TYR A 62 -25.44 -0.10 -13.78
C TYR A 62 -25.43 1.16 -14.63
N GLU A 63 -26.33 2.06 -14.36
CA GLU A 63 -26.36 3.38 -14.97
C GLU A 63 -25.14 4.19 -14.50
N ALA A 64 -24.36 4.72 -15.44
CA ALA A 64 -23.25 5.61 -15.10
C ALA A 64 -23.84 6.96 -14.67
N VAL A 65 -23.58 7.35 -13.44
CA VAL A 65 -23.93 8.66 -12.91
C VAL A 65 -22.71 9.57 -13.01
N ASP A 66 -22.84 10.66 -13.76
CA ASP A 66 -21.84 11.72 -13.77
C ASP A 66 -21.99 12.52 -12.46
N ILE A 67 -21.02 12.36 -11.57
CA ILE A 67 -20.95 13.15 -10.33
C ILE A 67 -19.93 14.27 -10.57
N ASP A 68 -20.41 15.50 -10.52
CA ASP A 68 -19.57 16.69 -10.54
C ASP A 68 -19.00 16.88 -9.11
N LEU A 69 -17.74 16.46 -8.92
CA LEU A 69 -17.04 16.58 -7.64
C LEU A 69 -16.13 17.80 -7.69
N GLU A 70 -16.47 18.82 -6.94
CA GLU A 70 -15.56 19.92 -6.68
C GLU A 70 -14.58 19.56 -5.55
N PRO A 71 -13.27 19.83 -5.72
CA PRO A 71 -12.31 19.60 -4.64
C PRO A 71 -12.61 20.53 -3.46
N ALA A 72 -12.62 19.98 -2.24
CA ALA A 72 -12.85 20.76 -1.01
C ALA A 72 -11.70 21.71 -0.72
N ALA A 73 -10.48 21.38 -1.16
CA ALA A 73 -9.27 22.20 -1.02
C ALA A 73 -8.26 21.85 -2.11
N SER A 74 -7.32 22.76 -2.37
CA SER A 74 -6.23 22.57 -3.33
C SER A 74 -4.99 23.24 -2.81
N TRP A 75 -3.85 22.56 -2.82
CA TRP A 75 -2.57 23.07 -2.38
C TRP A 75 -1.48 22.84 -3.43
N THR A 76 -0.54 23.78 -3.54
CA THR A 76 0.64 23.63 -4.38
C THR A 76 1.78 23.05 -3.55
N LEU A 77 2.34 21.94 -4.00
CA LEU A 77 3.43 21.25 -3.33
C LEU A 77 4.73 21.38 -4.13
N PRO A 78 5.90 21.26 -3.48
CA PRO A 78 7.18 21.19 -4.17
C PRO A 78 7.19 20.05 -5.21
N LEU A 79 7.84 20.28 -6.35
CA LEU A 79 7.95 19.27 -7.42
C LEU A 79 8.64 17.99 -6.88
N GLY A 80 8.07 16.83 -7.24
CA GLY A 80 8.58 15.53 -6.81
C GLY A 80 8.10 15.07 -5.45
N THR A 81 7.18 15.82 -4.80
CA THR A 81 6.53 15.36 -3.58
C THR A 81 5.55 14.22 -3.88
N LEU A 82 5.70 13.09 -3.20
CA LEU A 82 4.78 11.97 -3.20
C LEU A 82 3.95 12.02 -1.92
N LEU A 83 2.63 11.87 -2.03
CA LEU A 83 1.73 11.86 -0.90
C LEU A 83 1.09 10.48 -0.71
N TYR A 84 0.97 10.08 0.55
CA TYR A 84 0.33 8.84 0.98
C TYR A 84 -0.66 9.15 2.10
N TYR A 85 -1.93 8.98 1.84
CA TYR A 85 -2.98 9.15 2.85
C TYR A 85 -3.46 7.78 3.36
N CYS A 86 -3.57 7.65 4.67
CA CYS A 86 -4.13 6.47 5.31
C CYS A 86 -5.30 6.84 6.21
N ASP A 87 -5.08 7.74 7.17
CA ASP A 87 -6.03 8.04 8.24
C ASP A 87 -5.72 9.41 8.88
N GLY A 88 -6.73 10.06 9.47
CA GLY A 88 -6.58 11.32 10.21
C GLY A 88 -6.42 12.57 9.35
N ASP A 89 -5.87 13.61 9.95
CA ASP A 89 -5.77 14.96 9.36
C ASP A 89 -4.46 15.20 8.58
N TYR A 90 -3.59 14.20 8.50
CA TYR A 90 -2.28 14.31 7.89
C TYR A 90 -2.05 13.26 6.81
N ALA A 91 -1.54 13.69 5.66
CA ALA A 91 -1.00 12.79 4.66
C ALA A 91 0.52 12.70 4.82
N ALA A 92 1.09 11.50 4.82
CA ALA A 92 2.53 11.34 4.76
C ALA A 92 3.10 11.85 3.44
N ALA A 93 4.24 12.51 3.49
CA ALA A 93 4.91 13.08 2.34
C ALA A 93 6.34 12.54 2.24
N MET A 94 6.72 12.11 1.04
CA MET A 94 8.11 11.89 0.66
C MET A 94 8.50 12.99 -0.31
N MET A 95 9.46 13.84 0.07
CA MET A 95 9.86 15.02 -0.66
C MET A 95 11.20 14.80 -1.36
N ALA A 96 11.27 15.22 -2.61
CA ALA A 96 12.52 15.17 -3.35
C ALA A 96 13.58 16.06 -2.70
N PRO A 97 14.86 15.63 -2.67
CA PRO A 97 15.95 16.45 -2.11
C PRO A 97 16.24 17.65 -3.01
N ALA A 98 16.82 18.69 -2.41
CA ALA A 98 17.28 19.87 -3.14
C ALA A 98 18.40 19.57 -4.16
N SER A 99 19.08 18.43 -4.01
CA SER A 99 20.15 17.97 -4.91
C SER A 99 20.20 16.46 -4.96
N ALA A 100 20.64 15.90 -6.09
CA ALA A 100 20.78 14.45 -6.29
C ALA A 100 21.82 13.77 -5.37
N LEU A 101 22.54 14.54 -4.56
CA LEU A 101 23.53 14.01 -3.59
C LEU A 101 22.90 13.69 -2.23
N HIS A 102 21.64 14.06 -2.01
CA HIS A 102 20.92 13.83 -0.76
C HIS A 102 19.79 12.84 -0.95
N ALA A 103 19.41 12.15 0.11
CA ALA A 103 18.23 11.31 0.14
C ALA A 103 16.95 12.17 0.10
N ASN A 104 15.83 11.56 -0.26
CA ASN A 104 14.52 12.17 -0.02
C ASN A 104 14.36 12.46 1.48
N THR A 105 13.51 13.44 1.80
CA THR A 105 13.11 13.70 3.18
C THR A 105 11.68 13.25 3.41
N LEU A 106 11.33 12.95 4.65
CA LEU A 106 9.98 12.55 5.02
C LEU A 106 9.28 13.64 5.83
N GLY A 107 7.98 13.78 5.63
CA GLY A 107 7.19 14.76 6.32
C GLY A 107 5.70 14.47 6.29
N VAL A 108 4.91 15.45 6.67
CA VAL A 108 3.45 15.41 6.65
C VAL A 108 2.88 16.67 6.02
N LEU A 109 1.82 16.49 5.25
CA LEU A 109 0.94 17.54 4.76
C LEU A 109 -0.29 17.58 5.69
N ASN A 110 -0.54 18.73 6.30
CA ASN A 110 -1.78 18.99 7.03
C ASN A 110 -2.92 19.22 6.02
N LEU A 111 -3.93 18.36 6.04
CA LEU A 111 -5.07 18.44 5.13
C LEU A 111 -6.07 19.56 5.47
N GLY A 112 -5.94 20.20 6.63
CA GLY A 112 -6.77 21.32 7.04
C GLY A 112 -6.30 22.66 6.48
N ASP A 113 -4.98 22.90 6.39
CA ASP A 113 -4.41 24.19 5.98
C ASP A 113 -3.37 24.09 4.84
N GLY A 114 -3.01 22.88 4.41
CA GLY A 114 -2.03 22.67 3.35
C GLY A 114 -0.58 22.88 3.76
N SER A 115 -0.28 23.02 5.05
CA SER A 115 1.09 23.14 5.53
C SER A 115 1.86 21.84 5.38
N LEU A 116 3.04 21.90 4.76
CA LEU A 116 3.96 20.78 4.58
C LEU A 116 5.11 20.90 5.57
N THR A 117 5.26 19.92 6.46
CA THR A 117 6.29 19.93 7.51
C THR A 117 7.24 18.75 7.30
N THR A 118 8.56 19.02 7.24
CA THR A 118 9.58 17.97 7.25
C THR A 118 9.73 17.42 8.66
N LEU A 119 9.72 16.08 8.78
CA LEU A 119 9.86 15.36 10.05
C LEU A 119 11.19 14.63 10.17
N ILE A 120 11.69 14.06 9.07
CA ILE A 120 12.92 13.26 9.04
C ILE A 120 13.71 13.67 7.80
N GLU A 121 14.93 14.15 8.02
CA GLU A 121 15.81 14.60 6.94
C GLU A 121 16.67 13.48 6.38
N ASP A 122 17.18 12.60 7.24
CA ASP A 122 18.09 11.51 6.87
C ASP A 122 17.62 10.16 7.44
N PRO A 123 17.89 9.04 6.75
CA PRO A 123 17.66 7.70 7.29
C PRO A 123 18.41 7.46 8.61
N ILE A 124 17.75 6.77 9.54
CA ILE A 124 18.34 6.35 10.83
C ILE A 124 19.56 5.43 10.59
N GLU A 125 19.47 4.56 9.59
CA GLU A 125 20.53 3.62 9.23
C GLU A 125 21.75 4.30 8.56
N GLY A 126 21.62 5.59 8.25
CA GLY A 126 22.73 6.39 7.69
C GLY A 126 23.09 6.04 6.25
N THR A 127 24.36 6.21 5.92
CA THR A 127 24.86 6.11 4.54
C THR A 127 24.57 4.73 3.92
N GLY A 128 24.03 4.76 2.71
CA GLY A 128 23.67 3.56 1.94
C GLY A 128 22.22 3.14 2.07
N TYR A 129 21.47 3.74 3.00
CA TYR A 129 20.04 3.60 3.09
C TYR A 129 19.31 4.81 2.50
N ALA A 130 18.13 4.57 1.95
CA ALA A 130 17.23 5.62 1.48
C ALA A 130 15.81 5.30 1.96
N PHE A 131 14.97 6.32 2.04
CA PHE A 131 13.55 6.10 2.32
C PHE A 131 12.88 5.41 1.13
N TYR A 132 12.18 4.33 1.42
CA TYR A 132 11.51 3.50 0.43
C TYR A 132 10.00 3.75 0.38
N ASP A 133 9.37 3.86 1.56
CA ASP A 133 7.93 4.08 1.67
C ASP A 133 7.60 4.75 3.01
N VAL A 134 6.44 5.43 3.10
CA VAL A 134 6.02 6.20 4.29
C VAL A 134 4.50 6.22 4.44
N ARG A 135 4.01 6.17 5.68
CA ARG A 135 2.58 6.30 6.02
C ARG A 135 2.41 7.14 7.28
N ALA A 136 1.28 7.87 7.35
CA ALA A 136 0.84 8.56 8.55
C ALA A 136 -0.58 8.09 8.91
N GLY A 137 -0.81 7.82 10.19
CA GLY A 137 -2.13 7.66 10.80
C GLY A 137 -2.37 8.81 11.78
N ASP A 138 -3.51 8.80 12.48
CA ASP A 138 -3.90 9.86 13.41
C ASP A 138 -2.95 10.03 14.62
N GLY A 139 -2.13 9.04 14.94
CA GLY A 139 -1.17 9.10 16.06
C GLY A 139 0.15 8.40 15.78
N VAL A 140 0.44 8.02 14.53
CA VAL A 140 1.64 7.29 14.16
C VAL A 140 2.19 7.74 12.81
N PHE A 141 3.52 7.82 12.74
CA PHE A 141 4.27 8.00 11.51
C PHE A 141 5.17 6.78 11.33
N ALA A 142 5.09 6.13 10.17
CA ALA A 142 5.83 4.91 9.89
C ALA A 142 6.51 4.99 8.52
N TRP A 143 7.72 4.42 8.42
CA TRP A 143 8.50 4.44 7.18
C TRP A 143 9.39 3.23 7.04
N VAL A 144 9.76 2.94 5.80
CA VAL A 144 10.74 1.93 5.47
C VAL A 144 12.02 2.58 4.97
N GLU A 145 13.14 2.17 5.55
CA GLU A 145 14.47 2.46 5.04
C GLU A 145 15.02 1.23 4.33
N MET A 146 15.61 1.42 3.14
CA MET A 146 16.11 0.33 2.32
C MET A 146 17.51 0.61 1.81
N ASN A 147 18.37 -0.39 1.88
CA ASN A 147 19.65 -0.42 1.19
C ASN A 147 19.50 -1.23 -0.11
N PHE A 148 19.49 -0.51 -1.24
CA PHE A 148 19.27 -1.12 -2.55
C PHE A 148 20.44 -1.98 -3.05
N ALA A 149 21.64 -1.87 -2.44
CA ALA A 149 22.81 -2.66 -2.83
C ALA A 149 22.72 -4.11 -2.36
N ASN A 150 22.07 -4.35 -1.22
CA ASN A 150 21.94 -5.68 -0.61
C ASN A 150 20.50 -6.07 -0.25
N ALA A 151 19.51 -5.30 -0.73
CA ALA A 151 18.09 -5.50 -0.48
C ALA A 151 17.69 -5.56 1.01
N SER A 152 18.54 -5.08 1.94
CA SER A 152 18.16 -5.01 3.35
C SER A 152 17.21 -3.84 3.59
N TRP A 153 16.23 -4.06 4.45
CA TRP A 153 15.25 -3.04 4.80
C TRP A 153 14.86 -3.10 6.28
N LYS A 154 14.40 -1.97 6.81
CA LYS A 154 13.84 -1.85 8.14
C LYS A 154 12.58 -0.99 8.11
N LEU A 155 11.56 -1.45 8.84
CA LEU A 155 10.32 -0.72 9.09
C LEU A 155 10.42 -0.04 10.45
N TYR A 156 10.27 1.26 10.47
CA TYR A 156 10.25 2.09 11.67
C TYR A 156 8.87 2.69 11.90
N ALA A 157 8.57 2.99 13.15
CA ALA A 157 7.43 3.82 13.53
C ALA A 157 7.78 4.74 14.70
N GLN A 158 7.12 5.89 14.75
CA GLN A 158 7.23 6.86 15.82
C GLN A 158 5.88 7.52 16.08
N ASN A 159 5.62 7.97 17.31
CA ASN A 159 4.37 8.66 17.61
C ASN A 159 4.32 10.01 16.87
N LEU A 160 3.19 10.29 16.23
CA LEU A 160 2.87 11.55 15.59
C LEU A 160 1.90 12.33 16.47
N ALA A 161 2.24 13.57 16.77
CA ALA A 161 1.39 14.49 17.51
C ALA A 161 1.26 15.80 16.72
N GLY A 162 0.15 15.94 16.01
CA GLY A 162 0.01 17.02 15.02
C GLY A 162 1.08 16.86 13.92
N SER A 163 1.81 17.93 13.62
CA SER A 163 2.92 17.92 12.65
C SER A 163 4.28 17.69 13.30
N SER A 164 4.36 16.92 14.39
CA SER A 164 5.62 16.69 15.11
C SER A 164 5.75 15.23 15.56
N LEU A 165 6.97 14.69 15.51
CA LEU A 165 7.28 13.38 16.07
C LEU A 165 7.58 13.49 17.57
N THR A 166 7.11 12.52 18.35
CA THR A 166 7.32 12.46 19.80
C THR A 166 7.86 11.10 20.22
N GLY A 167 8.64 11.05 21.30
CA GLY A 167 9.33 9.84 21.71
C GLY A 167 10.46 9.46 20.77
N ASN A 168 10.86 8.20 20.79
CA ASN A 168 11.90 7.66 19.91
C ASN A 168 11.28 6.81 18.79
N ALA A 169 11.95 6.73 17.66
CA ALA A 169 11.63 5.77 16.61
C ALA A 169 11.84 4.34 17.12
N VAL A 170 10.90 3.47 16.80
CA VAL A 170 10.92 2.04 17.15
C VAL A 170 11.03 1.23 15.88
N GLU A 171 12.00 0.33 15.80
CA GLU A 171 12.07 -0.65 14.74
C GLU A 171 10.99 -1.71 14.95
N LEU A 172 10.05 -1.81 14.02
CA LEU A 172 8.96 -2.79 14.05
C LEU A 172 9.36 -4.11 13.41
N ASP A 173 10.06 -4.04 12.27
CA ASP A 173 10.47 -5.22 11.51
C ASP A 173 11.69 -4.93 10.64
N ARG A 174 12.31 -5.99 10.17
CA ARG A 174 13.45 -5.96 9.24
C ARG A 174 13.45 -7.14 8.30
N GLY A 175 14.13 -7.00 7.16
CA GLY A 175 14.34 -8.07 6.21
C GLY A 175 15.54 -7.82 5.31
N GLY A 176 15.68 -8.67 4.32
CA GLY A 176 16.74 -8.64 3.33
C GLY A 176 16.32 -9.45 2.11
N GLU A 177 17.27 -10.05 1.39
CA GLU A 177 17.02 -10.78 0.13
C GLU A 177 15.92 -11.85 0.19
N ASN A 178 15.64 -12.40 1.38
CA ASN A 178 14.64 -13.46 1.58
C ASN A 178 13.23 -12.92 1.82
N TYR A 179 13.06 -11.62 2.07
CA TYR A 179 11.78 -10.99 2.33
C TYR A 179 11.69 -9.65 1.61
N ASP A 180 10.66 -9.47 0.83
CA ASP A 180 10.39 -8.20 0.17
C ASP A 180 10.12 -7.09 1.20
N PRO A 181 10.39 -5.81 0.87
CA PRO A 181 9.96 -4.69 1.70
C PRO A 181 8.47 -4.80 2.02
N PRO A 182 8.05 -4.53 3.26
CA PRO A 182 6.69 -4.78 3.68
C PRO A 182 5.70 -3.85 2.99
N LEU A 183 4.54 -4.37 2.64
CA LEU A 183 3.37 -3.54 2.41
C LEU A 183 2.78 -3.19 3.77
N PHE A 184 2.56 -1.91 4.04
CA PHE A 184 2.07 -1.45 5.32
C PHE A 184 1.09 -0.28 5.19
N THR A 185 0.32 -0.09 6.25
CA THR A 185 -0.58 1.04 6.43
C THR A 185 -0.52 1.52 7.87
N ALA A 186 -0.93 2.77 8.09
CA ALA A 186 -1.09 3.36 9.40
C ALA A 186 -2.58 3.59 9.68
N TYR A 187 -3.03 3.28 10.90
CA TYR A 187 -4.41 3.51 11.32
C TYR A 187 -4.44 3.85 12.82
N GLY A 188 -5.00 5.00 13.15
CA GLY A 188 -4.90 5.55 14.49
C GLY A 188 -3.45 5.65 14.94
N SER A 189 -3.11 5.05 16.07
CA SER A 189 -1.74 4.99 16.61
C SER A 189 -1.00 3.69 16.27
N SER A 190 -1.50 2.89 15.35
CA SER A 190 -0.94 1.57 15.03
C SER A 190 -0.48 1.48 13.58
N VAL A 191 0.52 0.64 13.35
CA VAL A 191 0.97 0.21 12.03
C VAL A 191 0.54 -1.23 11.82
N ILE A 192 0.01 -1.52 10.64
CA ILE A 192 -0.34 -2.87 10.19
C ILE A 192 0.54 -3.16 8.98
N TRP A 193 1.29 -4.25 9.01
CA TRP A 193 2.16 -4.61 7.89
C TRP A 193 2.10 -6.08 7.55
N TYR A 194 2.48 -6.36 6.31
CA TYR A 194 2.49 -7.68 5.74
C TYR A 194 3.91 -8.03 5.28
N LYS A 195 4.47 -9.10 5.82
CA LYS A 195 5.82 -9.60 5.49
C LYS A 195 5.71 -10.78 4.55
N MET A 196 6.24 -10.63 3.34
CA MET A 196 6.21 -11.64 2.29
C MET A 196 7.59 -12.20 2.01
N PRO A 197 7.73 -13.52 1.79
CA PRO A 197 8.94 -14.09 1.23
C PRO A 197 9.22 -13.53 -0.16
N SER A 198 10.47 -13.15 -0.43
CA SER A 198 10.91 -12.69 -1.75
C SER A 198 10.91 -13.84 -2.76
N SER A 199 10.48 -13.57 -3.98
CA SER A 199 10.51 -14.55 -5.07
C SER A 199 11.92 -14.91 -5.54
N GLY A 200 12.90 -14.02 -5.31
CA GLY A 200 14.31 -14.19 -5.70
C GLY A 200 15.23 -14.73 -4.61
N GLY A 201 14.76 -14.81 -3.36
CA GLY A 201 15.58 -15.22 -2.23
C GLY A 201 15.67 -16.74 -2.04
N THR A 202 16.65 -17.18 -1.25
CA THR A 202 16.77 -18.58 -0.77
C THR A 202 15.87 -18.80 0.45
N LYS A 203 14.58 -18.63 0.28
CA LYS A 203 13.62 -18.74 1.37
C LYS A 203 13.41 -20.18 1.83
N THR A 204 13.33 -20.35 3.14
CA THR A 204 13.01 -21.63 3.77
C THR A 204 11.53 -21.75 4.13
N SER A 205 10.75 -20.66 4.06
CA SER A 205 9.33 -20.61 4.35
C SER A 205 8.57 -19.99 3.19
N ASN A 206 7.39 -20.51 2.91
CA ASN A 206 6.43 -19.92 1.98
C ASN A 206 5.34 -19.12 2.71
N ASP A 207 5.44 -19.01 4.04
CA ASP A 207 4.43 -18.33 4.83
C ASP A 207 4.60 -16.82 4.78
N SER A 208 3.48 -16.15 4.68
CA SER A 208 3.37 -14.70 4.81
C SER A 208 2.74 -14.36 6.15
N TYR A 209 3.15 -13.26 6.73
CA TYR A 209 2.72 -12.88 8.08
C TYR A 209 2.12 -11.49 8.06
N CYS A 210 1.05 -11.30 8.82
CA CYS A 210 0.45 -9.99 9.07
C CYS A 210 0.63 -9.63 10.54
N TYR A 211 1.11 -8.43 10.78
CA TYR A 211 1.40 -7.90 12.12
C TYR A 211 0.68 -6.58 12.33
N ARG A 212 0.44 -6.25 13.60
CA ARG A 212 -0.01 -4.95 14.05
C ARG A 212 0.74 -4.56 15.32
N GLN A 213 1.22 -3.33 15.39
CA GLN A 213 1.89 -2.79 16.58
C GLN A 213 1.76 -1.26 16.63
N SER A 214 1.70 -0.70 17.85
CA SER A 214 1.89 0.72 18.11
C SER A 214 3.32 0.98 18.60
N PRO A 215 3.98 2.09 18.24
CA PRO A 215 5.29 2.45 18.78
C PRO A 215 5.28 2.68 20.29
N SER A 216 4.10 2.89 20.89
CA SER A 216 3.93 3.03 22.34
C SER A 216 3.81 1.69 23.07
N GLU A 217 3.64 0.58 22.36
CA GLU A 217 3.55 -0.76 22.96
C GLU A 217 4.96 -1.35 23.10
N SER A 218 5.31 -1.77 24.31
CA SER A 218 6.53 -2.55 24.53
C SER A 218 6.38 -3.95 23.94
N LYS A 219 7.43 -4.44 23.27
CA LYS A 219 7.52 -5.84 22.84
C LYS A 219 7.55 -6.79 24.00
#